data_455d8de38509059457d758303dbdfd95
#
_entry.id   455d8de38509059457d758303dbdfd95
#
_cell.length_a   1.000
_cell.length_b   1.000
_cell.length_c   1.000
_cell.angle_alpha   90.00
_cell.angle_beta   90.00
_cell.angle_gamma   90.00
#
_symmetry.space_group_name_H-M   'P 1'
#
loop_
_entity.id
_entity.type
_entity.pdbx_description
1 polymer ?
#
loop_
_entity_poly.entity_id
_entity_poly.type
_entity_poly.pdbx_seq_one_letter_code
_entity_poly.pdbx_strand_id
1 'polypeptide(L)'
;AAWGVIVVLSHWLLDLLVHRPDLTIAGGEDKHGLGLWNTPHIEMPLEIGLVLLAYWFYISRTKGPVIPPLILLGAMLLFQAINWFGPQPETAGVGMYLSVFLSYGILTAMAFWVQSTRWHKNQRGLAVAG
;
A
#
# COMPACT_ATOMS: atom_id res chain seq x y z
N ALA A 1 -10.59 6.24 -15.66
CA ALA A 1 -11.59 5.48 -14.86
C ALA A 1 -11.19 4.01 -14.68
N ALA A 2 -10.78 3.26 -15.73
CA ALA A 2 -10.47 1.81 -15.63
C ALA A 2 -9.37 1.46 -14.62
N TRP A 3 -8.28 2.22 -14.58
CA TRP A 3 -7.18 1.99 -13.63
C TRP A 3 -7.61 2.15 -12.17
N GLY A 4 -8.49 3.10 -11.86
CA GLY A 4 -9.02 3.26 -10.50
C GLY A 4 -9.84 2.05 -10.05
N VAL A 5 -10.66 1.49 -10.95
CA VAL A 5 -11.43 0.26 -10.66
C VAL A 5 -10.50 -0.92 -10.41
N ILE A 6 -9.45 -1.09 -11.24
CA ILE A 6 -8.46 -2.17 -11.06
C ILE A 6 -7.76 -2.05 -9.71
N VAL A 7 -7.34 -0.85 -9.31
CA VAL A 7 -6.68 -0.62 -8.02
C VAL A 7 -7.61 -0.95 -6.84
N VAL A 8 -8.86 -0.50 -6.88
CA VAL A 8 -9.83 -0.79 -5.81
C VAL A 8 -10.13 -2.29 -5.72
N LEU A 9 -10.34 -2.96 -6.86
CA LEU A 9 -10.58 -4.41 -6.89
C LEU A 9 -9.36 -5.21 -6.41
N SER A 10 -8.15 -4.82 -6.80
CA SER A 10 -6.93 -5.49 -6.33
C SER A 10 -6.74 -5.36 -4.82
N HIS A 11 -7.07 -4.19 -4.25
CA HIS A 11 -7.03 -3.98 -2.80
C HIS A 11 -8.03 -4.90 -2.09
N TRP A 12 -9.27 -4.94 -2.56
CA TRP A 12 -10.29 -5.83 -1.98
C TRP A 12 -9.91 -7.31 -2.05
N LEU A 13 -9.27 -7.75 -3.16
CA LEU A 13 -8.79 -9.13 -3.30
C LEU A 13 -7.64 -9.44 -2.33
N LEU A 14 -6.75 -8.49 -2.08
CA LEU A 14 -5.70 -8.64 -1.07
C LEU A 14 -6.29 -8.68 0.34
N ASP A 15 -7.27 -7.85 0.63
CA ASP A 15 -7.98 -7.88 1.91
C ASP A 15 -8.69 -9.21 2.12
N LEU A 16 -9.37 -9.75 1.10
CA LEU A 16 -9.99 -11.07 1.15
C LEU A 16 -8.97 -12.18 1.47
N LEU A 17 -7.75 -12.08 0.95
CA LEU A 17 -6.69 -13.05 1.20
C LEU A 17 -6.17 -12.99 2.63
N VAL A 18 -5.93 -11.77 3.15
CA VAL A 18 -5.25 -11.60 4.44
C VAL A 18 -6.21 -11.59 5.63
N HIS A 19 -7.38 -10.99 5.49
CA HIS A 19 -8.34 -10.85 6.58
C HIS A 19 -8.94 -12.18 7.05
N ARG A 20 -9.27 -12.23 8.33
CA ARG A 20 -10.16 -13.26 8.89
C ARG A 20 -11.54 -13.10 8.24
N PRO A 21 -12.49 -14.05 8.44
CA PRO A 21 -13.85 -13.91 7.92
C PRO A 21 -14.62 -12.77 8.61
N ASP A 22 -14.21 -11.53 8.36
CA ASP A 22 -14.77 -10.30 8.91
C ASP A 22 -15.10 -9.25 7.82
N LEU A 23 -14.71 -9.49 6.56
CA LEU A 23 -15.03 -8.63 5.42
C LEU A 23 -16.44 -8.90 4.90
N THR A 24 -17.18 -7.83 4.59
CA THR A 24 -18.48 -7.92 3.91
C THR A 24 -18.37 -7.36 2.49
N ILE A 25 -19.11 -7.93 1.54
CA ILE A 25 -19.18 -7.43 0.16
C ILE A 25 -20.08 -6.19 0.08
N ALA A 26 -21.20 -6.23 0.78
CA ALA A 26 -22.23 -5.18 0.71
C ALA A 26 -22.78 -4.76 2.08
N GLY A 27 -21.99 -4.94 3.15
CA GLY A 27 -22.42 -4.58 4.51
C GLY A 27 -23.39 -5.57 5.17
N GLY A 28 -23.55 -6.79 4.63
CA GLY A 28 -24.40 -7.85 5.18
C GLY A 28 -23.74 -8.66 6.29
N GLU A 29 -24.44 -9.69 6.76
CA GLU A 29 -23.93 -10.62 7.77
C GLU A 29 -22.95 -11.66 7.20
N ASP A 30 -22.96 -11.86 5.87
CA ASP A 30 -22.05 -12.77 5.18
C ASP A 30 -20.62 -12.23 5.28
N LYS A 31 -19.79 -12.94 6.03
CA LYS A 31 -18.41 -12.59 6.31
C LYS A 31 -17.47 -13.44 5.46
N HIS A 32 -16.53 -12.78 4.80
CA HIS A 32 -15.53 -13.39 3.94
C HIS A 32 -14.11 -13.08 4.41
N GLY A 33 -13.16 -13.97 4.11
CA GLY A 33 -11.75 -13.81 4.41
C GLY A 33 -11.06 -15.17 4.46
N LEU A 34 -9.87 -15.27 3.88
CA LEU A 34 -9.09 -16.52 3.85
C LEU A 34 -8.16 -16.67 5.06
N GLY A 35 -8.04 -15.63 5.89
CA GLY A 35 -7.40 -15.69 7.20
C GLY A 35 -5.89 -15.83 7.17
N LEU A 36 -5.20 -15.31 6.16
CA LEU A 36 -3.74 -15.38 6.06
C LEU A 36 -3.04 -14.75 7.27
N TRP A 37 -3.66 -13.77 7.93
CA TRP A 37 -3.20 -13.20 9.21
C TRP A 37 -2.98 -14.22 10.32
N ASN A 38 -3.61 -15.39 10.24
CA ASN A 38 -3.36 -16.48 11.20
C ASN A 38 -2.06 -17.24 10.91
N THR A 39 -1.38 -16.92 9.79
CA THR A 39 -0.12 -17.56 9.36
C THR A 39 0.96 -16.51 9.07
N PRO A 40 1.49 -15.82 10.13
CA PRO A 40 2.41 -14.68 9.95
C PRO A 40 3.67 -15.02 9.14
N HIS A 41 4.13 -16.28 9.21
CA HIS A 41 5.29 -16.75 8.46
C HIS A 41 5.06 -16.81 6.93
N ILE A 42 3.82 -16.70 6.46
CA ILE A 42 3.48 -16.57 5.04
C ILE A 42 3.07 -15.14 4.73
N GLU A 43 2.23 -14.56 5.57
CA GLU A 43 1.66 -13.22 5.38
C GLU A 43 2.74 -12.13 5.36
N MET A 44 3.63 -12.10 6.36
CA MET A 44 4.68 -11.08 6.45
C MET A 44 5.63 -11.08 5.23
N PRO A 45 6.18 -12.23 4.78
CA PRO A 45 6.97 -12.26 3.55
C PRO A 45 6.19 -11.86 2.30
N LEU A 46 4.90 -12.19 2.22
CA LEU A 46 4.05 -11.82 1.09
C LEU A 46 3.88 -10.29 1.00
N GLU A 47 3.55 -9.64 2.11
CA GLU A 47 3.38 -8.18 2.17
C GLU A 47 4.68 -7.44 1.85
N ILE A 48 5.80 -7.85 2.46
CA ILE A 48 7.12 -7.27 2.12
C ILE A 48 7.44 -7.50 0.64
N GLY A 49 7.21 -8.69 0.12
CA GLY A 49 7.46 -9.04 -1.28
C GLY A 49 6.66 -8.16 -2.24
N LEU A 50 5.38 -7.92 -1.95
CA LEU A 50 4.53 -7.03 -2.75
C LEU A 50 5.02 -5.58 -2.74
N VAL A 51 5.42 -5.05 -1.58
CA VAL A 51 5.95 -3.69 -1.45
C VAL A 51 7.27 -3.55 -2.21
N LEU A 52 8.18 -4.52 -2.09
CA LEU A 52 9.45 -4.51 -2.82
C LEU A 52 9.25 -4.65 -4.33
N LEU A 53 8.31 -5.49 -4.77
CA LEU A 53 7.95 -5.65 -6.18
C LEU A 53 7.37 -4.35 -6.76
N ALA A 54 6.48 -3.69 -6.03
CA ALA A 54 5.92 -2.40 -6.41
C ALA A 54 6.99 -1.32 -6.49
N TYR A 55 7.91 -1.26 -5.51
CA TYR A 55 9.06 -0.38 -5.54
C TYR A 55 9.95 -0.62 -6.76
N TRP A 56 10.35 -1.88 -7.01
CA TRP A 56 11.14 -2.24 -8.17
C TRP A 56 10.45 -1.86 -9.48
N PHE A 57 9.16 -2.16 -9.62
CA PHE A 57 8.37 -1.79 -10.78
C PHE A 57 8.36 -0.26 -11.00
N TYR A 58 8.13 0.52 -9.93
CA TYR A 58 8.14 1.97 -9.99
C TYR A 58 9.49 2.53 -10.44
N ILE A 59 10.60 2.08 -9.84
CA ILE A 59 11.96 2.50 -10.20
C ILE A 59 12.30 2.11 -11.64
N SER A 60 11.89 0.93 -12.08
CA SER A 60 12.15 0.44 -13.44
C SER A 60 11.43 1.26 -14.52
N ARG A 61 10.28 1.88 -14.21
CA ARG A 61 9.44 2.64 -15.15
C ARG A 61 9.65 4.15 -15.09
N THR A 62 10.34 4.65 -14.07
CA THR A 62 10.55 6.08 -13.87
C THR A 62 12.04 6.44 -13.88
N LYS A 63 12.34 7.74 -14.11
CA LYS A 63 13.68 8.35 -13.99
C LYS A 63 13.63 9.49 -12.99
N GLY A 64 14.77 9.76 -12.34
CA GLY A 64 14.91 10.82 -11.35
C GLY A 64 15.70 10.35 -10.13
N PRO A 65 15.82 11.17 -9.07
CA PRO A 65 16.53 10.81 -7.84
C PRO A 65 16.00 9.50 -7.23
N VAL A 66 16.89 8.68 -6.68
CA VAL A 66 16.53 7.40 -6.05
C VAL A 66 16.18 7.57 -4.57
N ILE A 67 16.72 8.61 -3.94
CA ILE A 67 16.54 8.86 -2.50
C ILE A 67 15.07 9.04 -2.10
N PRO A 68 14.24 9.89 -2.78
CA PRO A 68 12.85 10.06 -2.38
C PRO A 68 12.03 8.77 -2.34
N PRO A 69 12.05 7.89 -3.37
CA PRO A 69 11.32 6.62 -3.28
C PRO A 69 11.92 5.63 -2.28
N LEU A 70 13.23 5.70 -1.97
CA LEU A 70 13.81 4.92 -0.87
C LEU A 70 13.29 5.36 0.50
N ILE A 71 13.14 6.66 0.72
CA ILE A 71 12.55 7.20 1.96
C ILE A 71 11.10 6.76 2.09
N LEU A 72 10.32 6.80 1.01
CA LEU A 72 8.95 6.30 1.01
C LEU A 72 8.90 4.79 1.32
N LEU A 73 9.77 3.99 0.69
CA LEU A 73 9.87 2.55 0.98
C LEU A 73 10.19 2.32 2.46
N GLY A 74 11.16 3.04 3.01
CA GLY A 74 11.52 2.95 4.43
C GLY A 74 10.36 3.30 5.36
N ALA A 75 9.59 4.34 5.03
CA ALA A 75 8.41 4.73 5.78
C ALA A 75 7.31 3.64 5.71
N MET A 76 7.05 3.05 4.53
CA MET A 76 6.08 1.96 4.37
C MET A 76 6.48 0.74 5.21
N LEU A 77 7.76 0.33 5.17
CA LEU A 77 8.25 -0.79 5.97
C LEU A 77 8.21 -0.50 7.47
N LEU A 78 8.48 0.75 7.88
CA LEU A 78 8.36 1.18 9.29
C LEU A 78 6.91 1.10 9.76
N PHE A 79 5.95 1.64 9.01
CA PHE A 79 4.54 1.56 9.37
C PHE A 79 4.06 0.11 9.40
N GLN A 80 4.53 -0.72 8.48
CA GLN A 80 4.21 -2.15 8.49
C GLN A 80 4.78 -2.85 9.74
N ALA A 81 6.01 -2.55 10.13
CA ALA A 81 6.60 -3.08 11.35
C ALA A 81 5.83 -2.64 12.61
N ILE A 82 5.39 -1.37 12.66
CA ILE A 82 4.52 -0.88 13.75
C ILE A 82 3.18 -1.62 13.74
N ASN A 83 2.60 -1.88 12.57
CA ASN A 83 1.36 -2.64 12.45
C ASN A 83 1.51 -4.08 12.96
N TRP A 84 2.62 -4.76 12.69
CA TRP A 84 2.84 -6.15 13.12
C TRP A 84 3.24 -6.26 14.60
N PHE A 85 4.12 -5.38 15.08
CA PHE A 85 4.77 -5.50 16.39
C PHE A 85 4.33 -4.45 17.39
N GLY A 86 3.57 -3.45 16.95
CA GLY A 86 3.05 -2.41 17.83
C GLY A 86 1.87 -2.90 18.69
N PRO A 87 1.48 -2.10 19.69
CA PRO A 87 0.33 -2.43 20.52
C PRO A 87 -0.94 -2.45 19.68
N GLN A 88 -1.64 -3.59 19.72
CA GLN A 88 -2.92 -3.75 19.02
C GLN A 88 -4.06 -3.17 19.88
N PRO A 89 -4.90 -2.28 19.35
CA PRO A 89 -6.04 -1.77 20.09
C PRO A 89 -7.07 -2.87 20.35
N GLU A 90 -7.49 -3.04 21.59
CA GLU A 90 -8.51 -4.03 21.98
C GLU A 90 -9.89 -3.70 21.40
N THR A 91 -10.15 -2.42 21.16
CA THR A 91 -11.42 -1.92 20.60
C THR A 91 -11.19 -0.84 19.56
N ALA A 92 -12.07 -0.79 18.55
CA ALA A 92 -12.07 0.30 17.59
C ALA A 92 -12.53 1.59 18.27
N GLY A 93 -11.60 2.50 18.51
CA GLY A 93 -11.85 3.81 19.15
C GLY A 93 -11.32 4.96 18.31
N VAL A 94 -11.61 6.19 18.73
CA VAL A 94 -11.19 7.42 18.05
C VAL A 94 -9.66 7.45 17.82
N GLY A 95 -8.87 7.00 18.80
CA GLY A 95 -7.41 6.94 18.69
C GLY A 95 -6.94 6.05 17.53
N MET A 96 -7.58 4.89 17.33
CA MET A 96 -7.29 4.01 16.21
C MET A 96 -7.60 4.69 14.87
N TYR A 97 -8.76 5.31 14.72
CA TYR A 97 -9.14 6.00 13.48
C TYR A 97 -8.18 7.16 13.18
N LEU A 98 -7.82 7.96 14.18
CA LEU A 98 -6.86 9.06 14.02
C LEU A 98 -5.49 8.55 13.59
N SER A 99 -4.98 7.47 14.17
CA SER A 99 -3.68 6.89 13.78
C SER A 99 -3.68 6.36 12.35
N VAL A 100 -4.76 5.71 11.92
CA VAL A 100 -4.96 5.23 10.55
C VAL A 100 -4.98 6.40 9.57
N PHE A 101 -5.83 7.43 9.80
CA PHE A 101 -5.90 8.61 8.94
C PHE A 101 -4.55 9.35 8.86
N LEU A 102 -3.85 9.49 10.00
CA LEU A 102 -2.53 10.14 10.03
C LEU A 102 -1.51 9.34 9.21
N SER A 103 -1.44 8.03 9.40
CA SER A 103 -0.50 7.17 8.69
C SER A 103 -0.74 7.19 7.17
N TYR A 104 -1.98 7.02 6.73
CA TYR A 104 -2.32 7.10 5.31
C TYR A 104 -2.11 8.52 4.75
N GLY A 105 -2.40 9.57 5.53
CA GLY A 105 -2.14 10.96 5.14
C GLY A 105 -0.65 11.22 4.91
N ILE A 106 0.21 10.76 5.82
CA ILE A 106 1.67 10.88 5.68
C ILE A 106 2.16 10.12 4.44
N LEU A 107 1.77 8.85 4.26
CA LEU A 107 2.19 8.06 3.10
C LEU A 107 1.71 8.67 1.78
N THR A 108 0.48 9.21 1.75
CA THR A 108 -0.06 9.89 0.58
C THR A 108 0.74 11.15 0.26
N ALA A 109 1.04 12.00 1.25
CA ALA A 109 1.86 13.19 1.07
C ALA A 109 3.27 12.84 0.56
N MET A 110 3.88 11.79 1.13
CA MET A 110 5.18 11.30 0.68
C MET A 110 5.11 10.75 -0.76
N ALA A 111 4.05 10.06 -1.15
CA ALA A 111 3.86 9.57 -2.51
C ALA A 111 3.76 10.72 -3.52
N PHE A 112 3.02 11.80 -3.21
CA PHE A 112 2.99 13.03 -4.02
C PHE A 112 4.37 13.69 -4.11
N TRP A 113 5.10 13.78 -3.00
CA TRP A 113 6.47 14.29 -3.01
C TRP A 113 7.38 13.45 -3.92
N VAL A 114 7.36 12.13 -3.81
CA VAL A 114 8.12 11.24 -4.69
C VAL A 114 7.73 11.43 -6.15
N GLN A 115 6.43 11.51 -6.45
CA GLN A 115 5.93 11.74 -7.81
C GLN A 115 6.45 13.06 -8.39
N SER A 116 6.55 14.13 -7.59
CA SER A 116 7.07 15.44 -8.06
C SER A 116 8.56 15.42 -8.42
N THR A 117 9.31 14.43 -7.91
CA THR A 117 10.77 14.30 -8.16
C THR A 117 11.11 13.36 -9.31
N ARG A 118 10.13 12.66 -9.89
CA ARG A 118 10.36 11.62 -10.92
C ARG A 118 9.39 11.75 -12.09
N TRP A 119 9.79 11.24 -13.26
CA TRP A 119 9.00 11.26 -14.49
C TRP A 119 9.03 9.90 -15.19
N HIS A 120 8.00 9.58 -15.96
CA HIS A 120 7.93 8.34 -16.73
C HIS A 120 8.93 8.33 -17.88
N LYS A 121 9.56 7.18 -18.12
CA LYS A 121 10.57 6.99 -19.17
C LYS A 121 10.05 7.31 -20.59
N ASN A 122 8.75 7.13 -20.84
CA ASN A 122 8.14 7.29 -22.16
C ASN A 122 7.76 8.74 -22.50
N GLN A 123 7.75 9.68 -21.54
CA GLN A 123 7.30 11.06 -21.80
C GLN A 123 8.32 11.94 -22.52
N ARG A 124 9.61 11.58 -22.55
CA ARG A 124 10.63 12.36 -23.27
C ARG A 124 10.68 12.12 -24.79
N GLY A 125 10.09 11.04 -25.29
CA GLY A 125 10.04 10.76 -26.73
C GLY A 125 9.08 11.68 -27.49
N LEU A 126 8.09 12.25 -26.82
CA LEU A 126 7.09 13.12 -27.44
C LEU A 126 7.50 14.62 -27.43
N ALA A 127 8.37 15.03 -26.51
CA ALA A 127 8.82 16.43 -26.39
C ALA A 127 9.98 16.79 -27.33
N VAL A 128 10.61 15.82 -28.01
CA VAL A 128 11.72 16.02 -28.97
C VAL A 128 11.24 15.93 -30.42
N ALA A 129 9.98 15.51 -30.66
CA ALA A 129 9.37 15.35 -31.98
C ALA A 129 8.40 16.49 -32.38
N GLY A 130 8.30 17.54 -31.59
CA GLY A 130 7.55 18.77 -31.85
C GLY A 130 8.48 20.00 -31.80
#